data_05e912bd4c32b9905cf726f3bcf4ad24
#
_entry.id   05e912bd4c32b9905cf726f3bcf4ad24
#
_cell.length_a   1.000
_cell.length_b   1.000
_cell.length_c   1.000
_cell.angle_alpha   90.00
_cell.angle_beta   90.00
_cell.angle_gamma   90.00
#
_symmetry.space_group_name_H-M   'P 1'
#
loop_
_entity.id
_entity.type
_entity.pdbx_description
1 polymer ?
#
loop_
_entity_poly.entity_id
_entity_poly.type
_entity_poly.pdbx_seq_one_letter_code
_entity_poly.pdbx_strand_id
1 'polypeptide(L)'
;MTDIVQLLGKEAEDLLQHRCTTIPAENLYLPGDDFVDRVMIDNNRPNSVLRSMQTLFNHGRLAGTGYLSILPVDQGIEHSAAASFAANPLYFDPKNIVELAI
;
A
#
# COMPACT_ATOMS: atom_id res chain seq x y z
N MET A 1 5.79 1.23 -18.29
CA MET A 1 4.74 1.50 -17.25
C MET A 1 3.40 1.20 -17.90
N THR A 2 2.58 0.38 -17.26
CA THR A 2 1.24 0.03 -17.78
C THR A 2 0.35 1.27 -17.69
N ASP A 3 -0.29 1.63 -18.81
CA ASP A 3 -1.29 2.71 -18.82
C ASP A 3 -2.58 2.20 -18.21
N ILE A 4 -2.89 2.65 -17.01
CA ILE A 4 -4.08 2.24 -16.25
C ILE A 4 -5.36 2.67 -16.98
N VAL A 5 -5.38 3.83 -17.59
CA VAL A 5 -6.55 4.33 -18.33
C VAL A 5 -6.85 3.41 -19.51
N GLN A 6 -5.83 3.00 -20.24
CA GLN A 6 -5.98 2.05 -21.35
C GLN A 6 -6.47 0.68 -20.86
N LEU A 7 -5.95 0.21 -19.71
CA LEU A 7 -6.32 -1.08 -19.13
C LEU A 7 -7.78 -1.11 -18.67
N LEU A 8 -8.26 -0.03 -18.04
CA LEU A 8 -9.62 0.10 -17.55
C LEU A 8 -10.64 0.43 -18.65
N GLY A 9 -10.17 0.94 -19.80
CA GLY A 9 -11.02 1.22 -20.94
C GLY A 9 -12.12 2.24 -20.63
N LYS A 10 -13.36 1.89 -20.97
CA LYS A 10 -14.52 2.82 -20.85
C LYS A 10 -14.90 3.14 -19.41
N GLU A 11 -14.51 2.31 -18.46
CA GLU A 11 -14.80 2.51 -17.04
C GLU A 11 -13.73 3.32 -16.31
N ALA A 12 -12.65 3.72 -17.02
CA ALA A 12 -11.51 4.38 -16.40
C ALA A 12 -11.87 5.66 -15.66
N GLU A 13 -12.68 6.52 -16.28
CA GLU A 13 -13.07 7.79 -15.69
C GLU A 13 -13.92 7.60 -14.43
N ASP A 14 -14.91 6.73 -14.49
CA ASP A 14 -15.80 6.43 -13.36
C ASP A 14 -15.05 5.81 -12.19
N LEU A 15 -14.18 4.83 -12.47
CA LEU A 15 -13.40 4.15 -11.43
C LEU A 15 -12.32 5.03 -10.81
N LEU A 16 -11.60 5.81 -11.61
CA LEU A 16 -10.50 6.64 -11.12
C LEU A 16 -10.97 7.93 -10.43
N GLN A 17 -12.16 8.44 -10.81
CA GLN A 17 -12.72 9.67 -10.25
C GLN A 17 -13.86 9.40 -9.27
N HIS A 18 -14.10 8.15 -8.94
CA HIS A 18 -15.18 7.75 -8.03
C HIS A 18 -15.08 8.49 -6.69
N ARG A 19 -16.21 9.05 -6.27
CA ARG A 19 -16.36 9.65 -4.93
C ARG A 19 -17.54 9.03 -4.22
N CYS A 20 -17.31 8.58 -2.99
CA CYS A 20 -18.38 8.06 -2.16
C CYS A 20 -19.33 9.21 -1.76
N THR A 21 -20.61 9.08 -2.11
CA THR A 21 -21.64 10.06 -1.75
C THR A 21 -22.31 9.75 -0.42
N THR A 22 -22.33 8.49 -0.02
CA THR A 22 -22.92 8.04 1.26
C THR A 22 -22.09 8.50 2.45
N ILE A 23 -20.76 8.38 2.34
CA ILE A 23 -19.82 8.86 3.35
C ILE A 23 -18.77 9.70 2.62
N PRO A 24 -19.02 11.01 2.48
CA PRO A 24 -18.10 11.89 1.76
C PRO A 24 -16.78 12.06 2.54
N ALA A 25 -15.70 12.33 1.82
CA ALA A 25 -14.36 12.43 2.40
C ALA A 25 -14.24 13.52 3.48
N GLU A 26 -15.06 14.56 3.39
CA GLU A 26 -15.11 15.68 4.35
C GLU A 26 -15.55 15.23 5.75
N ASN A 27 -16.25 14.10 5.84
CA ASN A 27 -16.70 13.53 7.12
C ASN A 27 -15.68 12.55 7.72
N LEU A 28 -14.55 12.32 7.04
CA LEU A 28 -13.53 11.38 7.48
C LEU A 28 -12.31 12.11 8.03
N TYR A 29 -11.74 11.54 9.08
CA TYR A 29 -10.45 11.95 9.59
C TYR A 29 -9.36 11.29 8.73
N LEU A 30 -8.97 11.94 7.65
CA LEU A 30 -7.97 11.41 6.73
C LEU A 30 -6.56 11.62 7.28
N PRO A 31 -5.62 10.67 7.04
CA PRO A 31 -4.22 10.82 7.38
C PRO A 31 -3.56 11.92 6.54
N GLY A 32 -2.45 12.44 7.05
CA GLY A 32 -1.60 13.44 6.40
C GLY A 32 -0.14 13.22 6.79
N ASP A 33 0.72 14.16 6.43
CA ASP A 33 2.15 14.14 6.74
C ASP A 33 2.45 14.19 8.24
N ASP A 34 1.51 14.71 9.03
CA ASP A 34 1.54 14.83 10.48
C ASP A 34 0.87 13.66 11.22
N PHE A 35 0.59 12.55 10.55
CA PHE A 35 -0.18 11.43 11.11
C PHE A 35 0.41 10.90 12.43
N VAL A 36 1.71 10.73 12.51
CA VAL A 36 2.38 10.23 13.73
C VAL A 36 2.19 11.21 14.88
N ASP A 37 2.38 12.50 14.64
CA ASP A 37 2.23 13.56 15.65
C ASP A 37 0.79 13.71 16.13
N ARG A 38 -0.16 13.64 15.21
CA ARG A 38 -1.59 13.80 15.51
C ARG A 38 -2.22 12.62 16.23
N VAL A 39 -1.81 11.40 15.85
CA VAL A 39 -2.52 10.17 16.26
C VAL A 39 -1.72 9.35 17.26
N MET A 40 -0.38 9.35 17.15
CA MET A 40 0.44 8.39 17.86
C MET A 40 1.27 9.01 18.99
N ILE A 41 1.42 10.34 19.06
CA ILE A 41 2.30 10.98 20.04
C ILE A 41 1.87 10.73 21.48
N ASP A 42 0.57 10.68 21.74
CA ASP A 42 0.00 10.50 23.08
C ASP A 42 -0.11 9.04 23.53
N ASN A 43 0.38 8.10 22.71
CA ASN A 43 0.37 6.70 23.11
C ASN A 43 1.61 6.36 23.98
N ASN A 44 1.60 5.17 24.56
CA ASN A 44 2.67 4.70 25.44
C ASN A 44 3.86 4.06 24.69
N ARG A 45 3.98 4.27 23.38
CA ARG A 45 5.08 3.72 22.58
C ARG A 45 6.35 4.54 22.77
N PRO A 46 7.53 3.92 22.80
CA PRO A 46 8.79 4.64 22.92
C PRO A 46 9.07 5.48 21.67
N ASN A 47 9.81 6.57 21.83
CA ASN A 47 10.17 7.48 20.74
C ASN A 47 10.85 6.78 19.54
N SER A 48 11.59 5.69 19.80
CA SER A 48 12.19 4.89 18.72
C SER A 48 11.15 4.28 17.78
N VAL A 49 10.00 3.86 18.31
CA VAL A 49 8.89 3.34 17.51
C VAL A 49 8.24 4.46 16.71
N LEU A 50 7.96 5.60 17.33
CA LEU A 50 7.38 6.76 16.65
C LEU A 50 8.27 7.24 15.50
N ARG A 51 9.58 7.32 15.76
CA ARG A 51 10.57 7.67 14.72
C ARG A 51 10.57 6.65 13.56
N SER A 52 10.51 5.36 13.87
CA SER A 52 10.47 4.32 12.83
C SER A 52 9.19 4.41 12.00
N MET A 53 8.05 4.67 12.63
CA MET A 53 6.78 4.89 11.93
C MET A 53 6.86 6.11 11.00
N GLN A 54 7.37 7.24 11.49
CA GLN A 54 7.54 8.44 10.67
C GLN A 54 8.49 8.19 9.49
N THR A 55 9.55 7.40 9.71
CA THR A 55 10.47 7.02 8.64
C THR A 55 9.75 6.23 7.54
N LEU A 56 8.89 5.28 7.91
CA LEU A 56 8.09 4.52 6.94
C LEU A 56 7.15 5.43 6.14
N PHE A 57 6.45 6.35 6.79
CA PHE A 57 5.53 7.29 6.13
C PHE A 57 6.22 8.33 5.26
N ASN A 58 7.52 8.51 5.40
CA ASN A 58 8.31 9.47 4.61
C ASN A 58 9.01 8.86 3.40
N HIS A 59 8.78 7.57 3.10
CA HIS A 59 9.44 6.89 1.99
C HIS A 59 8.44 6.37 0.95
N GLY A 60 8.94 6.19 -0.27
CA GLY A 60 8.18 5.65 -1.39
C GLY A 60 7.23 6.65 -2.04
N ARG A 61 6.35 6.13 -2.89
CA ARG A 61 5.42 6.95 -3.68
C ARG A 61 4.36 7.67 -2.84
N LEU A 62 4.07 7.14 -1.66
CA LEU A 62 3.08 7.71 -0.73
C LEU A 62 3.72 8.55 0.38
N ALA A 63 5.00 8.90 0.24
CA ALA A 63 5.71 9.72 1.22
C ALA A 63 4.97 11.03 1.53
N GLY A 64 4.81 11.34 2.82
CA GLY A 64 4.15 12.56 3.28
C GLY A 64 2.61 12.53 3.21
N THR A 65 2.00 11.44 2.81
CA THR A 65 0.53 11.32 2.74
C THR A 65 -0.10 10.70 3.99
N GLY A 66 0.69 10.08 4.86
CA GLY A 66 0.20 9.29 5.99
C GLY A 66 -0.35 7.92 5.60
N TYR A 67 -0.14 7.49 4.36
CA TYR A 67 -0.46 6.15 3.87
C TYR A 67 0.77 5.32 3.61
N LEU A 68 0.62 4.00 3.71
CA LEU A 68 1.62 3.01 3.32
C LEU A 68 1.03 2.07 2.27
N SER A 69 1.85 1.74 1.28
CA SER A 69 1.56 0.63 0.37
C SER A 69 2.43 -0.56 0.75
N ILE A 70 1.79 -1.68 1.05
CA ILE A 70 2.46 -2.91 1.47
C ILE A 70 2.08 -4.01 0.50
N LEU A 71 3.06 -4.60 -0.18
CA LEU A 71 2.89 -5.81 -0.96
C LEU A 71 3.27 -7.01 -0.08
N PRO A 72 2.32 -7.73 0.50
CA PRO A 72 2.64 -8.95 1.25
C PRO A 72 3.03 -10.05 0.28
N VAL A 73 4.06 -10.81 0.62
CA VAL A 73 4.52 -11.95 -0.15
C VAL A 73 4.43 -13.19 0.71
N ASP A 74 3.47 -14.04 0.38
CA ASP A 74 3.38 -15.40 0.92
C ASP A 74 3.96 -16.35 -0.13
N GLN A 75 5.09 -16.96 0.17
CA GLN A 75 5.73 -17.88 -0.76
C GLN A 75 5.00 -19.22 -0.90
N GLY A 76 4.00 -19.49 -0.07
CA GLY A 76 3.18 -20.69 -0.16
C GLY A 76 3.95 -22.01 0.05
N ILE A 77 5.20 -21.96 0.49
CA ILE A 77 6.02 -23.16 0.70
C ILE A 77 5.44 -24.00 1.84
N GLU A 78 5.05 -23.34 2.92
CA GLU A 78 4.45 -23.97 4.09
C GLU A 78 3.03 -24.52 3.85
N HIS A 79 2.31 -24.00 2.86
CA HIS A 79 0.94 -24.39 2.57
C HIS A 79 0.79 -25.30 1.35
N SER A 80 1.60 -25.07 0.32
CA SER A 80 1.41 -25.73 -0.99
C SER A 80 2.67 -26.40 -1.54
N ALA A 81 3.79 -26.40 -0.80
CA ALA A 81 5.08 -26.86 -1.29
C ALA A 81 5.44 -26.29 -2.68
N ALA A 82 5.19 -24.99 -2.84
CA ALA A 82 5.41 -24.22 -4.06
C ALA A 82 4.43 -24.51 -5.21
N ALA A 83 3.45 -25.40 -5.05
CA ALA A 83 2.49 -25.72 -6.13
C ALA A 83 1.65 -24.50 -6.55
N SER A 84 1.42 -23.51 -5.65
CA SER A 84 0.71 -22.27 -5.96
C SER A 84 1.41 -21.39 -7.01
N PHE A 85 2.73 -21.58 -7.22
CA PHE A 85 3.48 -20.85 -8.25
C PHE A 85 3.38 -21.48 -9.64
N ALA A 86 2.69 -22.62 -9.79
CA ALA A 86 2.60 -23.31 -11.09
C ALA A 86 2.01 -22.44 -12.20
N ALA A 87 1.07 -21.52 -11.86
CA ALA A 87 0.48 -20.60 -12.81
C ALA A 87 1.47 -19.51 -13.30
N ASN A 88 2.41 -19.12 -12.45
CA ASN A 88 3.47 -18.18 -12.78
C ASN A 88 4.76 -18.53 -12.01
N PRO A 89 5.60 -19.43 -12.52
CA PRO A 89 6.81 -19.88 -11.85
C PRO A 89 7.82 -18.76 -11.55
N LEU A 90 7.78 -17.65 -12.29
CA LEU A 90 8.67 -16.51 -12.07
C LEU A 90 8.50 -15.91 -10.67
N TYR A 91 7.31 -16.00 -10.09
CA TYR A 91 7.04 -15.46 -8.76
C TYR A 91 7.60 -16.31 -7.61
N PHE A 92 8.15 -17.47 -7.92
CA PHE A 92 8.94 -18.24 -6.94
C PHE A 92 10.25 -17.54 -6.57
N ASP A 93 10.81 -16.74 -7.47
CA ASP A 93 11.99 -15.91 -7.20
C ASP A 93 11.57 -14.56 -6.62
N PRO A 94 11.94 -14.23 -5.37
CA PRO A 94 11.61 -12.96 -4.72
C PRO A 94 12.06 -11.72 -5.50
N LYS A 95 13.11 -11.83 -6.31
CA LYS A 95 13.58 -10.73 -7.17
C LYS A 95 12.47 -10.22 -8.09
N ASN A 96 11.74 -11.15 -8.74
CA ASN A 96 10.65 -10.78 -9.65
C ASN A 96 9.48 -10.11 -8.91
N ILE A 97 9.25 -10.48 -7.65
CA ILE A 97 8.23 -9.82 -6.81
C ILE A 97 8.66 -8.39 -6.47
N VAL A 98 9.93 -8.18 -6.13
CA VAL A 98 10.46 -6.83 -5.86
C VAL A 98 10.37 -5.96 -7.11
N GLU A 99 10.71 -6.48 -8.29
CA GLU A 99 10.59 -5.77 -9.56
C GLU A 99 9.13 -5.38 -9.89
N LEU A 100 8.16 -6.23 -9.48
CA LEU A 100 6.75 -5.91 -9.62
C LEU A 100 6.30 -4.77 -8.69
N ALA A 101 6.92 -4.65 -7.50
CA ALA A 101 6.55 -3.66 -6.49
C ALA A 101 7.09 -2.26 -6.77
N ILE A 102 8.15 -2.13 -7.57
CA ILE A 102 8.82 -0.87 -7.91
C ILE A 102 8.12 -0.18 -9.11
#